data_ecb291ec5f060c7c3394ae9de063a85f
#
_entry.id   ecb291ec5f060c7c3394ae9de063a85f
#
_cell.length_a   1.000
_cell.length_b   1.000
_cell.length_c   1.000
_cell.angle_alpha   90.00
_cell.angle_beta   90.00
_cell.angle_gamma   90.00
#
_symmetry.space_group_name_H-M   'P 1'
#
loop_
_entity.id
_entity.type
_entity.pdbx_description
1 polymer ?
#
loop_
_entity_poly.entity_id
_entity_poly.type
_entity_poly.pdbx_seq_one_letter_code
_entity_poly.pdbx_strand_id
1 'polypeptide(L)'
;MNKQSNITTALAAALCVAAFSATFGVADEQATTPKLELVDAQRVAPNFIGIDNWLNSVPLNIADLRGKVVLVDFWTYGCYNCVNTLPHVTRLYDTYRDKDLVVVGIHTPEFPFEKSLGNLQAALKRHGIRYPVAQDNEYATWNAYRNQYWPAQYIVDQSGKIVFEHAGEGKYDEIERVVRKLLDPTS
;
A
#
# COMPACT_ATOMS: atom_id res chain seq x y z
N MET A 1 73.95 -38.34 -62.12
CA MET A 1 73.14 -39.22 -62.99
C MET A 1 71.72 -39.24 -62.38
N ASN A 2 70.80 -39.00 -63.25
CA ASN A 2 69.28 -39.14 -63.13
C ASN A 2 68.53 -38.27 -62.12
N LYS A 3 67.82 -37.29 -62.58
CA LYS A 3 66.56 -37.28 -63.29
C LYS A 3 65.45 -37.87 -62.42
N GLN A 4 64.45 -37.20 -62.06
CA GLN A 4 63.21 -36.67 -62.70
C GLN A 4 62.34 -36.13 -61.60
N SER A 5 61.74 -35.02 -61.73
CA SER A 5 60.61 -34.60 -62.53
C SER A 5 59.25 -34.61 -61.78
N ASN A 6 58.72 -33.41 -61.63
CA ASN A 6 57.31 -33.05 -61.75
C ASN A 6 56.32 -33.66 -60.73
N ILE A 7 55.42 -32.93 -60.15
CA ILE A 7 54.28 -32.24 -60.80
C ILE A 7 53.64 -31.28 -59.78
N THR A 8 53.38 -30.12 -60.26
CA THR A 8 52.51 -29.07 -59.70
C THR A 8 51.10 -29.54 -59.42
N THR A 9 50.60 -29.26 -58.31
CA THR A 9 49.15 -29.13 -58.18
C THR A 9 48.82 -27.98 -57.21
N ALA A 10 48.37 -26.89 -57.78
CA ALA A 10 47.85 -25.76 -57.07
C ALA A 10 46.47 -26.11 -56.48
N LEU A 11 46.28 -25.98 -55.19
CA LEU A 11 44.93 -26.01 -54.56
C LEU A 11 44.68 -24.61 -54.03
N ALA A 12 43.73 -23.97 -54.70
CA ALA A 12 43.19 -22.69 -54.29
C ALA A 12 42.33 -22.90 -53.03
N ALA A 13 42.73 -22.35 -51.90
CA ALA A 13 41.93 -22.28 -50.70
C ALA A 13 41.10 -21.02 -50.74
N ALA A 14 39.80 -21.19 -50.99
CA ALA A 14 38.83 -20.14 -50.89
C ALA A 14 38.59 -19.81 -49.40
N LEU A 15 39.01 -18.62 -48.95
CA LEU A 15 38.62 -18.08 -47.65
C LEU A 15 37.18 -17.65 -47.70
N CYS A 16 36.28 -18.42 -47.09
CA CYS A 16 34.96 -17.97 -46.74
C CYS A 16 35.07 -17.10 -45.48
N VAL A 17 35.03 -15.77 -45.65
CA VAL A 17 34.83 -14.83 -44.55
C VAL A 17 33.34 -14.86 -44.17
N ALA A 18 32.99 -15.61 -43.15
CA ALA A 18 31.69 -15.55 -42.54
C ALA A 18 31.57 -14.25 -41.71
N ALA A 19 30.90 -13.26 -42.26
CA ALA A 19 30.52 -12.07 -41.51
C ALA A 19 29.47 -12.44 -40.42
N PHE A 20 29.93 -12.52 -39.20
CA PHE A 20 29.05 -12.71 -38.03
C PHE A 20 28.39 -11.35 -37.70
N SER A 21 27.21 -11.10 -38.26
CA SER A 21 26.38 -9.95 -37.86
C SER A 21 25.80 -10.23 -36.50
N ALA A 22 26.44 -9.72 -35.45
CA ALA A 22 25.86 -9.68 -34.12
C ALA A 22 24.74 -8.65 -34.10
N THR A 23 23.51 -9.10 -34.27
CA THR A 23 22.32 -8.29 -33.94
C THR A 23 22.25 -8.21 -32.43
N PHE A 24 22.66 -7.06 -31.88
CA PHE A 24 22.29 -6.69 -30.50
C PHE A 24 20.78 -6.49 -30.49
N GLY A 25 20.04 -7.50 -30.03
CA GLY A 25 18.68 -7.37 -29.64
C GLY A 25 18.62 -6.47 -28.41
N VAL A 26 18.15 -5.24 -28.60
CA VAL A 26 17.72 -4.38 -27.49
C VAL A 26 16.53 -5.12 -26.88
N ALA A 27 16.77 -5.75 -25.71
CA ALA A 27 15.68 -6.26 -24.90
C ALA A 27 14.84 -5.04 -24.50
N ASP A 28 13.67 -4.93 -25.07
CA ASP A 28 12.61 -4.02 -24.63
C ASP A 28 12.21 -4.46 -23.22
N GLU A 29 12.85 -3.84 -22.23
CA GLU A 29 12.51 -4.00 -20.84
C GLU A 29 11.19 -3.28 -20.62
N GLN A 30 10.09 -3.98 -20.97
CA GLN A 30 8.76 -3.56 -20.60
C GLN A 30 8.73 -3.49 -19.08
N ALA A 31 8.84 -2.27 -18.56
CA ALA A 31 8.54 -1.95 -17.18
C ALA A 31 7.12 -2.42 -16.91
N THR A 32 6.99 -3.64 -16.37
CA THR A 32 5.73 -4.15 -15.87
C THR A 32 5.33 -3.28 -14.70
N THR A 33 4.48 -2.29 -14.95
CA THR A 33 3.78 -1.56 -13.91
C THR A 33 3.15 -2.62 -12.99
N PRO A 34 3.48 -2.64 -11.68
CA PRO A 34 2.91 -3.62 -10.80
C PRO A 34 1.39 -3.48 -10.86
N LYS A 35 0.73 -4.57 -11.27
CA LYS A 35 -0.73 -4.65 -11.28
C LYS A 35 -1.19 -4.43 -9.85
N LEU A 36 -1.92 -3.34 -9.62
CA LEU A 36 -2.55 -3.03 -8.36
C LEU A 36 -3.46 -4.21 -7.99
N GLU A 37 -3.10 -5.00 -6.97
CA GLU A 37 -3.98 -6.04 -6.44
C GLU A 37 -5.11 -5.36 -5.68
N LEU A 38 -6.14 -4.97 -6.42
CA LEU A 38 -7.40 -4.59 -5.81
C LEU A 38 -8.02 -5.87 -5.24
N VAL A 39 -8.31 -5.88 -3.94
CA VAL A 39 -9.07 -6.95 -3.29
C VAL A 39 -10.40 -7.12 -4.02
N ASP A 40 -10.96 -8.33 -3.99
CA ASP A 40 -12.27 -8.61 -4.58
C ASP A 40 -13.25 -7.48 -4.20
N ALA A 41 -13.53 -6.62 -5.19
CA ALA A 41 -14.09 -5.26 -5.03
C ALA A 41 -15.57 -5.24 -4.60
N GLN A 42 -16.04 -6.32 -3.95
CA GLN A 42 -17.44 -6.51 -3.56
C GLN A 42 -17.69 -6.31 -2.08
N ARG A 43 -16.65 -6.23 -1.23
CA ARG A 43 -16.85 -6.15 0.22
C ARG A 43 -17.22 -4.73 0.65
N VAL A 44 -18.47 -4.53 1.06
CA VAL A 44 -18.92 -3.28 1.69
C VAL A 44 -18.17 -3.09 3.01
N ALA A 45 -17.64 -1.88 3.23
CA ALA A 45 -16.96 -1.54 4.47
C ALA A 45 -17.94 -1.61 5.66
N PRO A 46 -17.60 -2.35 6.72
CA PRO A 46 -18.40 -2.36 7.95
C PRO A 46 -18.45 -0.98 8.59
N ASN A 47 -19.51 -0.71 9.36
CA ASN A 47 -19.57 0.49 10.17
C ASN A 47 -18.62 0.43 11.37
N PHE A 48 -18.31 1.59 11.94
CA PHE A 48 -17.60 1.71 13.22
C PHE A 48 -18.58 1.42 14.36
N ILE A 49 -18.41 0.30 15.04
CA ILE A 49 -19.33 -0.19 16.08
C ILE A 49 -18.57 -0.45 17.39
N GLY A 50 -19.27 -0.36 18.51
CA GLY A 50 -18.70 -0.62 19.83
C GLY A 50 -17.57 0.32 20.23
N ILE A 51 -17.60 1.57 19.73
CA ILE A 51 -16.58 2.58 20.01
C ILE A 51 -16.85 3.22 21.36
N ASP A 52 -15.89 3.14 22.27
CA ASP A 52 -15.98 3.74 23.60
C ASP A 52 -15.87 5.26 23.55
N ASN A 53 -14.90 5.76 22.79
CA ASN A 53 -14.62 7.18 22.67
C ASN A 53 -14.22 7.55 21.24
N TRP A 54 -14.65 8.75 20.82
CA TRP A 54 -14.14 9.42 19.62
C TRP A 54 -13.26 10.59 20.04
N LEU A 55 -12.09 10.72 19.40
CA LEU A 55 -11.14 11.79 19.61
C LEU A 55 -10.91 12.53 18.28
N ASN A 56 -10.65 13.82 18.35
CA ASN A 56 -10.47 14.73 17.22
C ASN A 56 -11.71 14.88 16.31
N SER A 57 -12.84 14.24 16.61
CA SER A 57 -14.10 14.37 15.85
C SER A 57 -15.31 14.02 16.70
N VAL A 58 -16.49 14.32 16.18
CA VAL A 58 -17.75 13.68 16.59
C VAL A 58 -17.77 12.23 16.10
N PRO A 59 -18.66 11.36 16.63
CA PRO A 59 -18.84 10.01 16.11
C PRO A 59 -19.09 10.01 14.59
N LEU A 60 -18.37 9.13 13.87
CA LEU A 60 -18.51 8.95 12.43
C LEU A 60 -19.20 7.63 12.12
N ASN A 61 -19.89 7.61 10.99
CA ASN A 61 -20.52 6.42 10.43
C ASN A 61 -20.03 6.25 8.98
N ILE A 62 -19.63 5.05 8.60
CA ILE A 62 -19.11 4.80 7.26
C ILE A 62 -20.13 5.12 6.15
N ALA A 63 -21.44 4.99 6.43
CA ALA A 63 -22.47 5.33 5.48
C ALA A 63 -22.55 6.84 5.19
N ASP A 64 -22.22 7.69 6.18
CA ASP A 64 -22.23 9.15 6.05
C ASP A 64 -20.98 9.66 5.32
N LEU A 65 -20.00 8.79 5.09
CA LEU A 65 -18.77 9.09 4.36
C LEU A 65 -18.82 8.70 2.87
N ARG A 66 -20.03 8.38 2.36
CA ARG A 66 -20.21 8.15 0.92
C ARG A 66 -19.80 9.38 0.10
N GLY A 67 -19.19 9.14 -1.06
CA GLY A 67 -18.61 10.20 -1.87
C GLY A 67 -17.19 10.60 -1.47
N LYS A 68 -16.69 10.09 -0.34
CA LYS A 68 -15.31 10.31 0.12
C LYS A 68 -14.50 9.03 0.02
N VAL A 69 -13.20 9.17 -0.15
CA VAL A 69 -12.24 8.07 0.06
C VAL A 69 -11.93 7.98 1.54
N VAL A 70 -12.01 6.78 2.12
CA VAL A 70 -11.74 6.59 3.55
C VAL A 70 -10.55 5.67 3.74
N LEU A 71 -9.53 6.14 4.47
CA LEU A 71 -8.44 5.31 4.98
C LEU A 71 -8.77 4.93 6.43
N VAL A 72 -9.04 3.64 6.67
CA VAL A 72 -9.22 3.08 8.01
C VAL A 72 -7.90 2.45 8.44
N ASP A 73 -7.32 2.95 9.53
CA ASP A 73 -6.02 2.55 10.04
C ASP A 73 -6.17 1.91 11.43
N PHE A 74 -6.03 0.58 11.52
CA PHE A 74 -6.01 -0.14 12.79
C PHE A 74 -4.63 -0.06 13.42
N TRP A 75 -4.54 0.50 14.62
CA TRP A 75 -3.29 0.76 15.28
C TRP A 75 -3.41 0.72 16.81
N THR A 76 -2.27 0.68 17.48
CA THR A 76 -2.16 0.98 18.92
C THR A 76 -0.82 1.65 19.23
N TYR A 77 -0.77 2.44 20.28
CA TYR A 77 0.42 3.23 20.60
C TYR A 77 1.57 2.42 21.19
N GLY A 78 1.32 1.21 21.67
CA GLY A 78 2.37 0.29 22.18
C GLY A 78 3.01 -0.59 21.08
N CYS A 79 2.42 -0.62 19.91
CA CYS A 79 2.91 -1.40 18.77
C CYS A 79 4.02 -0.63 18.02
N TYR A 80 5.23 -1.18 17.98
CA TYR A 80 6.38 -0.57 17.31
C TYR A 80 6.13 -0.27 15.82
N ASN A 81 5.64 -1.26 15.07
CA ASN A 81 5.36 -1.10 13.64
C ASN A 81 4.23 -0.09 13.38
N CYS A 82 3.25 0.01 14.31
CA CYS A 82 2.22 1.03 14.21
C CYS A 82 2.82 2.43 14.33
N VAL A 83 3.67 2.64 15.34
CA VAL A 83 4.33 3.94 15.56
C VAL A 83 5.17 4.34 14.35
N ASN A 84 5.86 3.41 13.70
CA ASN A 84 6.60 3.66 12.46
C ASN A 84 5.69 4.04 11.28
N THR A 85 4.45 3.54 11.27
CA THR A 85 3.46 3.83 10.21
C THR A 85 2.80 5.21 10.38
N LEU A 86 2.63 5.70 11.61
CA LEU A 86 1.91 6.96 11.90
C LEU A 86 2.39 8.18 11.11
N PRO A 87 3.69 8.42 10.84
CA PRO A 87 4.14 9.55 10.04
C PRO A 87 3.56 9.54 8.61
N HIS A 88 3.39 8.35 8.02
CA HIS A 88 2.81 8.20 6.68
C HIS A 88 1.32 8.46 6.69
N VAL A 89 0.59 7.93 7.68
CA VAL A 89 -0.85 8.17 7.84
C VAL A 89 -1.12 9.67 8.08
N THR A 90 -0.33 10.31 8.94
CA THR A 90 -0.43 11.76 9.21
C THR A 90 -0.16 12.58 7.96
N ARG A 91 0.86 12.21 7.17
CA ARG A 91 1.17 12.87 5.89
C ARG A 91 0.03 12.72 4.89
N LEU A 92 -0.56 11.54 4.74
CA LEU A 92 -1.74 11.33 3.88
C LEU A 92 -2.90 12.22 4.31
N TYR A 93 -3.21 12.24 5.60
CA TYR A 93 -4.24 13.12 6.14
C TYR A 93 -3.97 14.59 5.81
N ASP A 94 -2.77 15.09 6.11
CA ASP A 94 -2.42 16.49 5.90
C ASP A 94 -2.44 16.89 4.41
N THR A 95 -2.08 15.96 3.51
CA THR A 95 -2.00 16.21 2.07
C THR A 95 -3.37 16.18 1.38
N TYR A 96 -4.29 15.32 1.85
CA TYR A 96 -5.49 14.99 1.09
C TYR A 96 -6.81 15.26 1.84
N ARG A 97 -6.81 15.68 3.10
CA ARG A 97 -8.04 15.97 3.87
C ARG A 97 -8.96 17.01 3.20
N ASP A 98 -8.38 17.98 2.51
CA ASP A 98 -9.12 19.02 1.79
C ASP A 98 -9.48 18.59 0.35
N LYS A 99 -9.23 17.31 0.00
CA LYS A 99 -9.48 16.67 -1.30
C LYS A 99 -10.35 15.41 -1.16
N ASP A 100 -11.28 15.42 -0.22
CA ASP A 100 -12.20 14.31 0.06
C ASP A 100 -11.56 13.00 0.55
N LEU A 101 -10.35 13.03 1.13
CA LEU A 101 -9.82 11.94 1.95
C LEU A 101 -10.26 12.11 3.40
N VAL A 102 -10.87 11.08 3.96
CA VAL A 102 -11.09 10.93 5.41
C VAL A 102 -10.16 9.85 5.95
N VAL A 103 -9.39 10.17 6.97
CA VAL A 103 -8.60 9.18 7.72
C VAL A 103 -9.30 8.90 9.03
N VAL A 104 -9.48 7.63 9.37
CA VAL A 104 -10.04 7.18 10.66
C VAL A 104 -9.08 6.18 11.28
N GLY A 105 -8.42 6.56 12.36
CA GLY A 105 -7.62 5.65 13.16
C GLY A 105 -8.52 4.85 14.11
N ILE A 106 -8.47 3.53 14.02
CA ILE A 106 -9.14 2.63 14.97
C ILE A 106 -8.08 2.16 15.95
N HIS A 107 -8.13 2.73 17.15
CA HIS A 107 -7.24 2.33 18.23
C HIS A 107 -7.83 1.11 18.93
N THR A 108 -7.27 -0.07 18.64
CA THR A 108 -7.64 -1.34 19.28
C THR A 108 -6.47 -1.79 20.15
N PRO A 109 -6.65 -1.96 21.46
CA PRO A 109 -5.55 -2.23 22.39
C PRO A 109 -4.99 -3.64 22.21
N GLU A 110 -3.66 -3.78 22.19
CA GLU A 110 -2.97 -5.07 22.31
C GLU A 110 -2.78 -5.45 23.78
N PHE A 111 -2.55 -4.44 24.65
CA PHE A 111 -2.31 -4.63 26.08
C PHE A 111 -3.35 -3.89 26.93
N PRO A 112 -3.63 -4.36 28.16
CA PRO A 112 -4.64 -3.76 29.03
C PRO A 112 -4.43 -2.26 29.36
N PHE A 113 -3.18 -1.80 29.45
CA PHE A 113 -2.88 -0.39 29.74
C PHE A 113 -3.26 0.55 28.58
N GLU A 114 -3.41 0.01 27.37
CA GLU A 114 -3.78 0.77 26.18
C GLU A 114 -5.27 1.11 26.14
N LYS A 115 -6.11 0.46 26.95
CA LYS A 115 -7.52 0.80 27.14
C LYS A 115 -7.74 2.18 27.81
N SER A 116 -6.71 2.75 28.41
CA SER A 116 -6.81 4.05 29.10
C SER A 116 -6.99 5.19 28.11
N LEU A 117 -8.12 5.91 28.20
CA LEU A 117 -8.39 7.11 27.41
C LEU A 117 -7.28 8.17 27.59
N GLY A 118 -6.83 8.39 28.83
CA GLY A 118 -5.77 9.37 29.11
C GLY A 118 -4.45 9.02 28.44
N ASN A 119 -4.10 7.72 28.41
CA ASN A 119 -2.89 7.26 27.72
C ASN A 119 -3.03 7.44 26.20
N LEU A 120 -4.20 7.13 25.63
CA LEU A 120 -4.47 7.35 24.22
C LEU A 120 -4.40 8.84 23.86
N GLN A 121 -5.00 9.73 24.64
CA GLN A 121 -4.90 11.19 24.44
C GLN A 121 -3.44 11.67 24.46
N ALA A 122 -2.65 11.17 25.41
CA ALA A 122 -1.22 11.49 25.49
C ALA A 122 -0.46 10.98 24.25
N ALA A 123 -0.80 9.79 23.74
CA ALA A 123 -0.22 9.24 22.53
C ALA A 123 -0.58 10.06 21.29
N LEU A 124 -1.85 10.47 21.12
CA LEU A 124 -2.27 11.34 20.01
C LEU A 124 -1.45 12.63 19.98
N LYS A 125 -1.28 13.26 21.15
CA LYS A 125 -0.48 14.49 21.27
C LYS A 125 0.99 14.24 20.94
N ARG A 126 1.57 13.14 21.43
CA ARG A 126 2.98 12.78 21.22
C ARG A 126 3.29 12.57 19.73
N HIS A 127 2.40 11.91 19.02
CA HIS A 127 2.57 11.57 17.61
C HIS A 127 1.95 12.58 16.64
N GLY A 128 1.39 13.70 17.14
CA GLY A 128 0.82 14.76 16.32
C GLY A 128 -0.42 14.31 15.53
N ILE A 129 -1.17 13.34 16.03
CA ILE A 129 -2.35 12.79 15.35
C ILE A 129 -3.52 13.77 15.47
N ARG A 130 -4.02 14.24 14.33
CA ARG A 130 -5.11 15.22 14.22
C ARG A 130 -6.35 14.68 13.51
N TYR A 131 -6.22 13.56 12.81
CA TYR A 131 -7.34 12.88 12.17
C TYR A 131 -8.26 12.22 13.21
N PRO A 132 -9.53 11.92 12.87
CA PRO A 132 -10.46 11.20 13.72
C PRO A 132 -9.88 9.88 14.25
N VAL A 133 -10.05 9.62 15.54
CA VAL A 133 -9.63 8.37 16.18
C VAL A 133 -10.78 7.80 16.99
N ALA A 134 -11.10 6.54 16.74
CA ALA A 134 -12.09 5.74 17.45
C ALA A 134 -11.39 4.77 18.40
N GLN A 135 -11.76 4.75 19.67
CA GLN A 135 -11.25 3.82 20.66
C GLN A 135 -12.12 2.56 20.69
N ASP A 136 -11.58 1.43 20.19
CA ASP A 136 -12.25 0.14 20.03
C ASP A 136 -11.75 -0.87 21.08
N ASN A 137 -12.00 -0.60 22.38
CA ASN A 137 -11.46 -1.38 23.48
C ASN A 137 -11.96 -2.82 23.54
N GLU A 138 -13.13 -3.09 22.99
CA GLU A 138 -13.77 -4.41 23.00
C GLU A 138 -13.70 -5.11 21.63
N TYR A 139 -12.86 -4.59 20.71
CA TYR A 139 -12.60 -5.20 19.39
C TYR A 139 -13.83 -5.33 18.48
N ALA A 140 -14.89 -4.56 18.72
CA ALA A 140 -16.13 -4.69 17.97
C ALA A 140 -15.93 -4.28 16.49
N THR A 141 -15.31 -3.14 16.24
CA THR A 141 -14.95 -2.69 14.89
C THR A 141 -13.85 -3.54 14.29
N TRP A 142 -12.84 -3.91 15.06
CA TRP A 142 -11.79 -4.87 14.66
C TRP A 142 -12.38 -6.15 14.07
N ASN A 143 -13.30 -6.77 14.81
CA ASN A 143 -13.95 -8.02 14.40
C ASN A 143 -14.87 -7.82 13.18
N ALA A 144 -15.58 -6.69 13.09
CA ALA A 144 -16.41 -6.35 11.93
C ALA A 144 -15.57 -6.26 10.63
N TYR A 145 -14.38 -5.69 10.70
CA TYR A 145 -13.43 -5.65 9.58
C TYR A 145 -12.71 -6.98 9.35
N ARG A 146 -12.86 -7.97 10.25
CA ARG A 146 -12.12 -9.24 10.27
C ARG A 146 -10.60 -9.00 10.34
N ASN A 147 -10.21 -7.93 11.05
CA ASN A 147 -8.81 -7.60 11.19
C ASN A 147 -8.08 -8.62 12.07
N GLN A 148 -6.78 -8.82 11.84
CA GLN A 148 -5.97 -9.81 12.56
C GLN A 148 -4.58 -9.28 12.96
N TYR A 149 -4.20 -8.08 12.49
CA TYR A 149 -2.84 -7.57 12.64
C TYR A 149 -2.80 -6.08 12.98
N TRP A 150 -1.74 -5.67 13.67
CA TRP A 150 -1.33 -4.29 13.87
C TRP A 150 0.02 -4.02 13.18
N PRO A 151 0.16 -2.90 12.44
CA PRO A 151 -0.93 -2.10 11.90
C PRO A 151 -1.67 -2.83 10.80
N ALA A 152 -2.89 -2.39 10.46
CA ALA A 152 -3.58 -2.82 9.25
C ALA A 152 -4.38 -1.67 8.66
N GLN A 153 -4.33 -1.52 7.34
CA GLN A 153 -4.94 -0.41 6.64
C GLN A 153 -5.93 -0.89 5.59
N TYR A 154 -7.07 -0.24 5.54
CA TYR A 154 -8.14 -0.51 4.58
C TYR A 154 -8.48 0.79 3.85
N ILE A 155 -8.52 0.76 2.52
CA ILE A 155 -8.99 1.89 1.73
C ILE A 155 -10.39 1.57 1.23
N VAL A 156 -11.32 2.48 1.55
CA VAL A 156 -12.73 2.41 1.16
C VAL A 156 -12.96 3.46 0.09
N ASP A 157 -13.57 3.08 -1.03
CA ASP A 157 -13.89 3.98 -2.12
C ASP A 157 -15.14 4.83 -1.83
N GLN A 158 -15.44 5.76 -2.73
CA GLN A 158 -16.59 6.65 -2.62
C GLN A 158 -17.94 5.91 -2.60
N SER A 159 -17.99 4.69 -3.12
CA SER A 159 -19.17 3.82 -3.04
C SER A 159 -19.27 3.06 -1.70
N GLY A 160 -18.27 3.19 -0.82
CA GLY A 160 -18.17 2.54 0.48
C GLY A 160 -17.77 1.07 0.42
N LYS A 161 -17.01 0.68 -0.60
CA LYS A 161 -16.43 -0.65 -0.72
C LYS A 161 -14.95 -0.62 -0.36
N ILE A 162 -14.49 -1.63 0.35
CA ILE A 162 -13.06 -1.85 0.57
C ILE A 162 -12.44 -2.27 -0.76
N VAL A 163 -11.50 -1.48 -1.25
CA VAL A 163 -10.82 -1.70 -2.54
C VAL A 163 -9.33 -2.03 -2.38
N PHE A 164 -8.79 -1.83 -1.19
CA PHE A 164 -7.41 -2.16 -0.85
C PHE A 164 -7.32 -2.51 0.64
N GLU A 165 -6.48 -3.50 0.98
CA GLU A 165 -6.13 -3.82 2.35
C GLU A 165 -4.64 -4.20 2.44
N HIS A 166 -4.01 -3.81 3.54
CA HIS A 166 -2.63 -4.14 3.83
C HIS A 166 -2.46 -4.38 5.33
N ALA A 167 -1.82 -5.49 5.68
CA ALA A 167 -1.45 -5.82 7.05
C ALA A 167 0.06 -5.68 7.24
N GLY A 168 0.47 -5.05 8.33
CA GLY A 168 1.86 -4.79 8.68
C GLY A 168 2.36 -3.42 8.24
N GLU A 169 3.61 -3.13 8.59
CA GLU A 169 4.33 -1.92 8.20
C GLU A 169 4.72 -1.97 6.72
N GLY A 170 4.76 -0.82 6.03
CA GLY A 170 5.24 -0.71 4.64
C GLY A 170 4.15 -0.40 3.62
N LYS A 171 4.44 -0.66 2.33
CA LYS A 171 3.61 -0.37 1.17
C LYS A 171 3.11 1.09 1.07
N TYR A 172 3.82 2.03 1.67
CA TYR A 172 3.39 3.43 1.78
C TYR A 172 3.13 4.10 0.44
N ASP A 173 4.00 3.88 -0.55
CA ASP A 173 3.84 4.44 -1.91
C ASP A 173 2.65 3.79 -2.64
N GLU A 174 2.38 2.50 -2.37
CA GLU A 174 1.25 1.80 -2.95
C GLU A 174 -0.07 2.32 -2.37
N ILE A 175 -0.15 2.49 -1.05
CA ILE A 175 -1.29 3.06 -0.34
C ILE A 175 -1.59 4.47 -0.85
N GLU A 176 -0.56 5.33 -0.93
CA GLU A 176 -0.73 6.69 -1.46
C GLU A 176 -1.17 6.70 -2.92
N ARG A 177 -0.65 5.79 -3.76
CA ARG A 177 -1.06 5.65 -5.16
C ARG A 177 -2.52 5.26 -5.30
N VAL A 178 -3.02 4.32 -4.46
CA VAL A 178 -4.44 3.95 -4.44
C VAL A 178 -5.30 5.13 -4.04
N VAL A 179 -4.94 5.84 -2.97
CA VAL A 179 -5.65 7.03 -2.51
C VAL A 179 -5.73 8.09 -3.63
N ARG A 180 -4.61 8.41 -4.25
CA ARG A 180 -4.55 9.39 -5.35
C ARG A 180 -5.44 9.00 -6.51
N LYS A 181 -5.36 7.74 -6.95
CA LYS A 181 -6.17 7.23 -8.07
C LYS A 181 -7.67 7.30 -7.79
N LEU A 182 -8.09 7.11 -6.53
CA LEU A 182 -9.50 7.23 -6.16
C LEU A 182 -9.96 8.69 -6.07
N LEU A 183 -9.08 9.59 -5.60
CA LEU A 183 -9.37 11.03 -5.50
C LEU A 183 -9.35 11.73 -6.86
N ASP A 184 -8.48 11.30 -7.76
CA ASP A 184 -8.38 11.82 -9.13
C ASP A 184 -8.25 10.65 -10.12
N PRO A 185 -9.39 10.16 -10.65
CA PRO A 185 -9.39 9.04 -11.60
C PRO A 185 -8.72 9.34 -12.95
N THR A 186 -8.37 10.62 -13.19
CA THR A 186 -7.75 11.08 -14.45
C THR A 186 -6.22 11.22 -14.36
N SER A 187 -5.64 11.03 -13.16
CA SER A 187 -4.21 11.19 -12.90
C SER A 187 -3.40 9.90 -13.17
#